data_0d8f00e5a4369dea1efea45073ec6c2a
#
_entry.id   0d8f00e5a4369dea1efea45073ec6c2a
#
_cell.length_a   1.000
_cell.length_b   1.000
_cell.length_c   1.000
_cell.angle_alpha   90.00
_cell.angle_beta   90.00
_cell.angle_gamma   90.00
#
_symmetry.space_group_name_H-M   'P 1'
#
loop_
_entity.id
_entity.type
_entity.pdbx_description
1 polymer ?
#
loop_
_entity_poly.entity_id
_entity_poly.type
_entity_poly.pdbx_seq_one_letter_code
_entity_poly.pdbx_strand_id
1 'polypeptide(L)'
;MTDISVSATTRRRAPSRLWLAGEHGADAPLHVPYDFTTFSHENFSDGYIPNGTILGKITASKLFGPYDPAASDGRQTAAAIAFNDDLIPADKTRVVTGAAVRHCGVVVSGLPFKSGPGSLDAAARTALAGVIEWFE
;
A
#
# COMPACT_ATOMS: atom_id res chain seq x y z
N MET A 1 6.60 36.98 -15.62
CA MET A 1 6.82 36.20 -15.33
C MET A 1 6.43 35.27 -15.15
N THR A 2 6.18 34.95 -14.94
CA THR A 2 5.97 34.06 -14.78
C THR A 2 6.18 33.10 -14.21
N ASP A 3 5.95 32.83 -13.84
CA ASP A 3 6.10 31.93 -13.28
C ASP A 3 6.14 30.90 -13.18
N ILE A 4 6.37 30.70 -13.12
CA ILE A 4 6.39 29.69 -13.11
C ILE A 4 6.23 28.87 -12.45
N SER A 5 5.97 28.81 -12.14
CA SER A 5 5.87 28.02 -11.54
C SER A 5 5.53 27.21 -11.22
N VAL A 6 5.25 27.26 -11.20
CA VAL A 6 4.87 26.60 -10.93
C VAL A 6 4.94 25.66 -10.50
N SER A 7 5.29 25.46 -10.45
CA SER A 7 5.42 24.48 -10.08
C SER A 7 4.85 24.00 -9.17
N ALA A 8 4.54 24.57 -8.94
CA ALA A 8 3.84 24.30 -7.97
C ALA A 8 3.23 23.11 -7.85
N THR A 9 3.13 22.73 -8.62
CA THR A 9 2.49 21.73 -8.78
C THR A 9 2.91 20.57 -8.30
N THR A 10 4.00 20.40 -8.25
CA THR A 10 4.44 19.18 -7.98
C THR A 10 4.64 19.05 -6.58
N ARG A 11 3.71 18.75 -5.87
CA ARG A 11 3.93 18.34 -4.60
C ARG A 11 4.36 16.98 -4.61
N ARG A 12 5.57 16.76 -4.55
CA ARG A 12 6.06 15.48 -4.22
C ARG A 12 5.92 15.34 -2.78
N ARG A 13 5.10 14.44 -2.35
CA ARG A 13 5.14 14.01 -1.00
C ARG A 13 6.45 13.36 -0.77
N ALA A 14 7.20 13.87 0.13
CA ALA A 14 8.36 13.16 0.63
C ALA A 14 7.85 11.87 1.27
N PRO A 15 8.34 10.73 0.90
CA PRO A 15 7.89 9.50 1.50
C PRO A 15 8.26 9.48 2.97
N SER A 16 7.24 9.57 3.80
CA SER A 16 7.41 9.45 5.23
C SER A 16 6.83 8.10 5.62
N ARG A 17 7.69 7.20 6.05
CA ARG A 17 7.27 5.87 6.45
C ARG A 17 7.23 5.76 7.95
N LEU A 18 6.29 6.49 8.55
CA LEU A 18 6.16 6.52 10.00
C LEU A 18 5.79 5.15 10.59
N TRP A 19 5.27 4.26 9.74
CA TRP A 19 4.92 2.91 10.14
C TRP A 19 6.12 1.95 10.14
N LEU A 20 7.22 2.31 9.49
CA LEU A 20 8.36 1.40 9.38
C LEU A 20 9.23 1.53 10.62
N ALA A 21 9.37 0.44 11.36
CA ALA A 21 10.08 0.45 12.63
C ALA A 21 11.61 0.36 12.49
N GLY A 22 12.10 -0.03 11.32
CA GLY A 22 13.53 -0.13 11.08
C GLY A 22 13.80 -0.52 9.64
N GLU A 23 15.07 -0.73 9.31
CA GLU A 23 15.45 -1.01 7.92
C GLU A 23 15.39 -2.48 7.55
N HIS A 24 15.13 -3.36 8.51
CA HIS A 24 15.10 -4.80 8.25
C HIS A 24 14.04 -5.12 7.20
N GLY A 25 14.44 -5.78 6.13
CA GLY A 25 13.54 -6.14 5.03
C GLY A 25 13.22 -5.02 4.07
N ALA A 26 13.56 -3.76 4.39
CA ALA A 26 13.24 -2.62 3.54
C ALA A 26 14.20 -2.49 2.37
N ASP A 27 15.37 -3.09 2.44
CA ASP A 27 16.38 -3.05 1.40
C ASP A 27 16.16 -4.09 0.30
N ALA A 28 15.16 -4.97 0.46
CA ALA A 28 14.86 -6.02 -0.51
C ALA A 28 13.34 -6.13 -0.73
N PRO A 29 12.69 -5.06 -1.21
CA PRO A 29 11.25 -5.10 -1.39
C PRO A 29 10.83 -6.02 -2.53
N LEU A 30 9.61 -6.53 -2.43
CA LEU A 30 9.00 -7.30 -3.50
C LEU A 30 8.47 -6.37 -4.57
N HIS A 31 8.48 -6.83 -5.81
CA HIS A 31 7.80 -6.13 -6.90
C HIS A 31 6.37 -6.62 -6.95
N VAL A 32 5.43 -5.69 -6.83
CA VAL A 32 4.00 -6.01 -6.81
C VAL A 32 3.28 -5.28 -7.94
N PRO A 33 2.75 -6.01 -8.92
CA PRO A 33 1.95 -5.37 -9.96
C PRO A 33 0.56 -5.07 -9.39
N TYR A 34 0.07 -3.85 -9.63
CA TYR A 34 -1.20 -3.42 -9.08
C TYR A 34 -2.34 -3.58 -10.05
N ASP A 35 -3.51 -3.95 -9.54
CA ASP A 35 -4.77 -3.83 -10.25
C ASP A 35 -5.46 -2.56 -9.75
N PHE A 36 -5.34 -1.48 -10.51
CA PHE A 36 -5.84 -0.18 -10.07
C PHE A 36 -7.37 -0.11 -9.98
N THR A 37 -8.08 -1.04 -10.62
CA THR A 37 -9.54 -1.05 -10.52
C THR A 37 -10.01 -1.42 -9.11
N THR A 38 -9.16 -2.05 -8.31
CA THR A 38 -9.51 -2.45 -6.95
C THR A 38 -9.30 -1.32 -5.94
N PHE A 39 -8.67 -0.21 -6.34
CA PHE A 39 -8.43 0.94 -5.47
C PHE A 39 -9.50 2.01 -5.67
N SER A 40 -10.76 1.61 -5.57
CA SER A 40 -11.88 2.52 -5.82
C SER A 40 -12.49 3.09 -4.54
N HIS A 41 -12.08 2.60 -3.38
CA HIS A 41 -12.60 3.08 -2.10
C HIS A 41 -12.15 4.51 -1.84
N GLU A 42 -12.91 5.24 -1.03
CA GLU A 42 -12.59 6.63 -0.70
C GLU A 42 -11.23 6.79 -0.03
N ASN A 43 -10.68 5.73 0.57
CA ASN A 43 -9.32 5.77 1.12
C ASN A 43 -8.27 6.14 0.07
N PHE A 44 -8.58 5.90 -1.21
CA PHE A 44 -7.68 6.17 -2.32
C PHE A 44 -8.16 7.32 -3.19
N SER A 45 -9.05 8.16 -2.66
CA SER A 45 -9.63 9.27 -3.42
C SER A 45 -8.61 10.36 -3.77
N ASP A 46 -7.47 10.39 -3.07
CA ASP A 46 -6.41 11.35 -3.37
C ASP A 46 -5.65 10.99 -4.65
N GLY A 47 -5.95 9.86 -5.27
CA GLY A 47 -5.35 9.47 -6.53
C GLY A 47 -4.01 8.76 -6.40
N TYR A 48 -3.66 8.26 -5.21
CA TYR A 48 -2.44 7.48 -5.04
C TYR A 48 -2.64 6.42 -3.96
N ILE A 49 -1.75 5.43 -3.98
CA ILE A 49 -1.70 4.37 -2.98
C ILE A 49 -0.62 4.78 -1.98
N PRO A 50 -0.98 5.17 -0.75
CA PRO A 50 0.03 5.62 0.20
C PRO A 50 0.89 4.45 0.69
N ASN A 51 2.14 4.75 1.02
CA ASN A 51 3.00 3.76 1.64
C ASN A 51 2.38 3.35 2.99
N GLY A 52 2.51 2.10 3.34
CA GLY A 52 1.86 1.55 4.52
C GLY A 52 0.49 0.93 4.26
N THR A 53 -0.02 1.00 3.04
CA THR A 53 -1.27 0.33 2.68
C THR A 53 -1.08 -1.18 2.75
N ILE A 54 -1.97 -1.85 3.46
CA ILE A 54 -1.95 -3.31 3.53
C ILE A 54 -2.50 -3.86 2.22
N LEU A 55 -1.77 -4.77 1.59
CA LEU A 55 -2.10 -5.29 0.26
C LEU A 55 -2.50 -6.75 0.33
N GLY A 56 -3.41 -7.14 -0.55
CA GLY A 56 -3.77 -8.52 -0.79
C GLY A 56 -3.53 -8.89 -2.25
N LYS A 57 -3.29 -10.16 -2.50
CA LYS A 57 -3.00 -10.64 -3.85
C LYS A 57 -4.24 -11.31 -4.44
N ILE A 58 -4.61 -10.88 -5.63
CA ILE A 58 -5.74 -11.48 -6.35
C ILE A 58 -5.26 -12.83 -6.91
N THR A 59 -5.96 -13.89 -6.55
CA THR A 59 -5.53 -15.26 -6.87
C THR A 59 -5.48 -15.50 -8.37
N ALA A 60 -6.49 -15.07 -9.11
CA ALA A 60 -6.60 -15.37 -10.53
C ALA A 60 -5.60 -14.59 -11.38
N SER A 61 -5.49 -13.29 -11.16
CA SER A 61 -4.65 -12.42 -12.00
C SER A 61 -3.22 -12.29 -11.50
N LYS A 62 -2.98 -12.62 -10.23
CA LYS A 62 -1.69 -12.42 -9.55
C LYS A 62 -1.36 -10.94 -9.35
N LEU A 63 -2.30 -10.05 -9.59
CA LEU A 63 -2.14 -8.63 -9.31
C LEU A 63 -2.50 -8.33 -7.85
N PHE A 64 -2.10 -7.17 -7.37
CA PHE A 64 -2.33 -6.78 -5.99
C PHE A 64 -3.33 -5.65 -5.91
N GLY A 65 -4.16 -5.69 -4.89
CA GLY A 65 -5.08 -4.61 -4.53
C GLY A 65 -5.02 -4.39 -3.04
N PRO A 66 -5.85 -3.48 -2.50
CA PRO A 66 -5.87 -3.25 -1.08
C PRO A 66 -6.42 -4.49 -0.36
N TYR A 67 -5.83 -4.80 0.79
CA TYR A 67 -6.38 -5.84 1.64
C TYR A 67 -7.80 -5.47 2.03
N ASP A 68 -8.74 -6.39 1.84
CA ASP A 68 -10.15 -6.14 2.11
C ASP A 68 -10.75 -7.44 2.63
N PRO A 69 -11.11 -7.51 3.93
CA PRO A 69 -11.67 -8.75 4.48
C PRO A 69 -13.01 -9.15 3.88
N ALA A 70 -13.70 -8.21 3.21
CA ALA A 70 -14.95 -8.51 2.53
C ALA A 70 -14.76 -9.01 1.10
N ALA A 71 -13.54 -9.01 0.58
CA ALA A 71 -13.27 -9.50 -0.76
C ALA A 71 -13.33 -11.01 -0.81
N SER A 72 -13.50 -11.55 -2.02
CA SER A 72 -13.53 -13.00 -2.23
C SER A 72 -12.60 -13.45 -3.35
N ASP A 73 -11.75 -12.54 -3.85
CA ASP A 73 -10.85 -12.80 -4.98
C ASP A 73 -9.39 -13.09 -4.56
N GLY A 74 -9.12 -13.17 -3.29
CA GLY A 74 -7.78 -13.39 -2.74
C GLY A 74 -7.31 -12.24 -1.86
N ARG A 75 -7.87 -11.04 -2.04
CA ARG A 75 -7.48 -9.85 -1.27
C ARG A 75 -7.95 -9.90 0.17
N GLN A 76 -8.79 -10.85 0.52
CA GLN A 76 -9.24 -11.05 1.91
C GLN A 76 -8.13 -11.59 2.80
N THR A 77 -6.98 -11.95 2.24
CA THR A 77 -5.80 -12.37 3.00
C THR A 77 -4.69 -11.35 2.76
N ALA A 78 -4.20 -10.74 3.83
CA ALA A 78 -3.12 -9.77 3.72
C ALA A 78 -1.83 -10.46 3.26
N ALA A 79 -1.11 -9.85 2.33
CA ALA A 79 0.07 -10.43 1.72
C ALA A 79 1.32 -9.59 1.83
N ALA A 80 1.20 -8.28 1.89
CA ALA A 80 2.35 -7.38 1.91
C ALA A 80 1.92 -5.98 2.32
N ILE A 81 2.87 -5.07 2.47
CA ILE A 81 2.61 -3.67 2.81
C ILE A 81 3.29 -2.80 1.76
N ALA A 82 2.56 -1.86 1.19
CA ALA A 82 3.10 -0.96 0.17
C ALA A 82 4.25 -0.13 0.73
N PHE A 83 5.36 -0.07 0.01
CA PHE A 83 6.57 0.59 0.48
C PHE A 83 6.67 2.04 0.01
N ASN A 84 6.11 2.36 -1.14
CA ASN A 84 6.16 3.69 -1.73
C ASN A 84 4.76 4.27 -1.90
N ASP A 85 4.71 5.59 -2.10
CA ASP A 85 3.49 6.25 -2.55
C ASP A 85 3.43 6.11 -4.06
N ASP A 86 2.46 5.38 -4.58
CA ASP A 86 2.34 5.13 -6.01
C ASP A 86 1.10 5.82 -6.58
N LEU A 87 1.24 6.52 -7.69
CA LEU A 87 0.12 7.19 -8.33
C LEU A 87 -0.81 6.18 -8.98
N ILE A 88 -2.11 6.43 -8.84
CA ILE A 88 -3.13 5.66 -9.54
C ILE A 88 -3.38 6.36 -10.87
N PRO A 89 -3.08 5.71 -12.01
CA PRO A 89 -3.28 6.37 -13.30
C PRO A 89 -4.75 6.57 -13.64
N ALA A 90 -5.04 7.54 -14.49
CA ALA A 90 -6.40 7.76 -14.97
C ALA A 90 -6.92 6.54 -15.71
N ASP A 91 -6.07 5.90 -16.49
CA ASP A 91 -6.40 4.63 -17.15
C ASP A 91 -6.11 3.49 -16.20
N LYS A 92 -7.13 3.03 -15.51
CA LYS A 92 -6.99 1.99 -14.48
C LYS A 92 -6.80 0.59 -15.05
N THR A 93 -6.80 0.44 -16.36
CA THR A 93 -6.49 -0.83 -17.00
C THR A 93 -4.99 -1.06 -17.13
N ARG A 94 -4.18 -0.02 -16.90
CA ARG A 94 -2.73 -0.16 -16.93
C ARG A 94 -2.25 -0.97 -15.74
N VAL A 95 -1.21 -1.74 -15.94
CA VAL A 95 -0.55 -2.48 -14.87
C VAL A 95 0.80 -1.82 -14.62
N VAL A 96 1.00 -1.34 -13.41
CA VAL A 96 2.25 -0.72 -12.99
C VAL A 96 2.75 -1.48 -11.78
N THR A 97 4.05 -1.77 -11.76
CA THR A 97 4.66 -2.52 -10.67
C THR A 97 5.17 -1.54 -9.61
N GLY A 98 4.73 -1.74 -8.39
CA GLY A 98 5.22 -1.02 -7.23
C GLY A 98 6.14 -1.87 -6.39
N ALA A 99 6.50 -1.38 -5.22
CA ALA A 99 7.32 -2.10 -4.25
C ALA A 99 6.53 -2.35 -2.97
N ALA A 100 6.76 -3.50 -2.35
CA ALA A 100 6.11 -3.84 -1.10
C ALA A 100 7.07 -4.60 -0.19
N VAL A 101 6.81 -4.58 1.11
CA VAL A 101 7.63 -5.33 2.07
C VAL A 101 6.79 -6.41 2.71
N ARG A 102 7.44 -7.52 3.04
CA ARG A 102 6.82 -8.63 3.74
C ARG A 102 7.52 -8.98 5.04
N HIS A 103 8.75 -8.52 5.21
CA HIS A 103 9.54 -8.80 6.41
C HIS A 103 9.99 -7.47 6.97
N CYS A 104 9.40 -7.05 8.07
CA CYS A 104 9.79 -5.77 8.69
C CYS A 104 9.15 -5.64 10.05
N GLY A 105 9.54 -4.61 10.78
CA GLY A 105 8.81 -4.18 11.96
C GLY A 105 7.84 -3.07 11.56
N VAL A 106 6.65 -3.08 12.10
CA VAL A 106 5.60 -2.12 11.77
C VAL A 106 5.12 -1.40 13.03
N VAL A 107 5.16 -0.08 13.01
CA VAL A 107 4.55 0.75 14.05
C VAL A 107 3.11 1.01 13.62
N VAL A 108 2.17 0.39 14.31
CA VAL A 108 0.76 0.40 13.90
C VAL A 108 0.19 1.80 13.85
N SER A 109 0.55 2.66 14.80
CA SER A 109 0.03 4.02 14.83
C SER A 109 0.48 4.88 13.65
N GLY A 110 1.52 4.44 12.92
CA GLY A 110 2.01 5.17 11.75
C GLY A 110 1.37 4.77 10.44
N LEU A 111 0.48 3.77 10.43
CA LEU A 111 -0.18 3.32 9.21
C LEU A 111 -1.18 4.38 8.70
N PRO A 112 -1.36 4.48 7.38
CA PRO A 112 -2.16 5.56 6.82
C PRO A 112 -3.67 5.42 7.03
N PHE A 113 -4.19 4.21 7.16
CA PHE A 113 -5.62 3.99 7.26
C PHE A 113 -5.99 3.32 8.57
N LYS A 114 -7.07 3.82 9.18
CA LYS A 114 -7.60 3.24 10.42
C LYS A 114 -8.73 2.26 10.16
N SER A 115 -9.36 2.31 9.00
CA SER A 115 -10.46 1.42 8.64
C SER A 115 -10.60 1.36 7.12
N GLY A 116 -11.36 0.41 6.64
CA GLY A 116 -11.64 0.23 5.21
C GLY A 116 -10.54 -0.54 4.50
N PRO A 117 -10.66 -0.70 3.18
CA PRO A 117 -9.66 -1.42 2.40
C PRO A 117 -8.27 -0.83 2.54
N GLY A 118 -7.28 -1.67 2.73
CA GLY A 118 -5.90 -1.25 2.93
C GLY A 118 -5.52 -0.99 4.38
N SER A 119 -6.47 -1.11 5.32
CA SER A 119 -6.19 -0.93 6.74
C SER A 119 -5.87 -2.27 7.41
N LEU A 120 -5.25 -2.19 8.57
CA LEU A 120 -4.85 -3.36 9.34
C LEU A 120 -6.00 -3.78 10.27
N ASP A 121 -6.26 -5.08 10.34
CA ASP A 121 -7.17 -5.65 11.33
C ASP A 121 -6.55 -6.92 11.92
N ALA A 122 -7.28 -7.60 12.80
CA ALA A 122 -6.77 -8.79 13.48
C ALA A 122 -6.45 -9.92 12.48
N ALA A 123 -7.26 -10.08 11.45
CA ALA A 123 -7.03 -11.12 10.45
C ALA A 123 -5.79 -10.83 9.62
N ALA A 124 -5.54 -9.56 9.30
CA ALA A 124 -4.32 -9.18 8.59
C ALA A 124 -3.09 -9.43 9.44
N ARG A 125 -3.14 -9.11 10.72
CA ARG A 125 -2.02 -9.41 11.63
C ARG A 125 -1.74 -10.91 11.67
N THR A 126 -2.77 -11.73 11.68
CA THR A 126 -2.62 -13.18 11.69
C THR A 126 -1.98 -13.67 10.39
N ALA A 127 -2.43 -13.14 9.26
CA ALA A 127 -1.91 -13.56 7.95
C ALA A 127 -0.43 -13.21 7.79
N LEU A 128 0.03 -12.12 8.40
CA LEU A 128 1.41 -11.65 8.30
C LEU A 128 2.26 -12.04 9.51
N ALA A 129 1.72 -12.80 10.44
CA ALA A 129 2.47 -13.24 11.61
C ALA A 129 3.65 -14.10 11.18
N GLY A 130 4.76 -13.95 11.84
CA GLY A 130 5.97 -14.70 11.52
C GLY A 130 6.87 -14.00 10.51
N VAL A 131 6.36 -13.04 9.77
CA VAL A 131 7.17 -12.24 8.84
C VAL A 131 7.17 -10.76 9.23
N ILE A 132 6.15 -10.30 9.94
CA ILE A 132 6.08 -8.91 10.40
C ILE A 132 5.96 -8.88 11.91
N GLU A 133 6.76 -8.02 12.52
CA GLU A 133 6.68 -7.78 13.96
C GLU A 133 5.94 -6.46 14.18
N TRP A 134 4.92 -6.49 15.04
CA TRP A 134 4.02 -5.36 15.24
C TRP A 134 4.38 -4.61 16.52
N PHE A 135 4.46 -3.29 16.40
CA PHE A 135 4.67 -2.38 17.53
C PHE A 135 3.49 -1.41 17.57
N GLU A 136 2.92 -1.20 18.77
CA GLU A 136 1.75 -0.32 18.91
C GLU A 136 2.08 1.16 18.88
#